data_0b70a278939e09265995195a2575dc0e
#
_entry.id   0b70a278939e09265995195a2575dc0e
#
_cell.length_a   1.000
_cell.length_b   1.000
_cell.length_c   1.000
_cell.angle_alpha   90.00
_cell.angle_beta   90.00
_cell.angle_gamma   90.00
#
_symmetry.space_group_name_H-M   'P 1'
#
loop_
_entity.id
_entity.type
_entity.pdbx_description
1 polymer ?
#
loop_
_entity_poly.entity_id
_entity_poly.type
_entity_poly.pdbx_seq_one_letter_code
_entity_poly.pdbx_strand_id
1 'polypeptide(L)'
;MPSGNLYFFYELLIVKMNILYLTFYFEPDLSAGSFRNSPLAKELSKQGGENCHIDVVTTQPNRYSSFKVEAKEREDVGNMSIHRVDLPSHKSGMMDQVRSFRKYFTEALKITKGKHYDLVFASSSRLFTAYLGYVIARRKRIPLYLDIRDIFVDTMNNVMKNKFIKSLLIPFLKLIEKRTFNYATHINLISAGFKPYFSKFKSPSYTYFTNGIDDIFIGNNLQPIRDNDGVFTITYAGNIGEGQGLHKIIPQAAAGLGSGYQFKVIGDGGAKSMLVAELERLGVSNVELLHPVSRNELLEQYNNSDFLFLHLNDYEAFEKVLPSKIFELATFNKPVVAGVGGYANRFIYENVDNVILFQPCDVDSMVAKMKNYEYKNVERQEFIRKFSRDNINQDMARSILSYL
;
A
#
# COMPACT_ATOMS: atom_id res chain seq x y z
N MET A 1 45.88 39.17 -42.35
CA MET A 1 44.45 38.81 -42.12
C MET A 1 44.40 37.72 -41.07
N PRO A 2 43.95 37.98 -39.86
CA PRO A 2 43.80 36.93 -38.90
C PRO A 2 42.36 36.35 -38.96
N SER A 3 42.29 35.07 -39.14
CA SER A 3 41.07 34.23 -39.06
C SER A 3 40.56 34.19 -37.63
N GLY A 4 39.49 34.90 -37.36
CA GLY A 4 38.80 34.85 -36.09
C GLY A 4 38.05 33.54 -35.93
N ASN A 5 38.48 32.73 -35.01
CA ASN A 5 37.72 31.59 -34.51
C ASN A 5 36.56 32.11 -33.62
N LEU A 6 35.36 32.13 -34.20
CA LEU A 6 34.12 32.27 -33.40
C LEU A 6 33.84 30.92 -32.73
N TYR A 7 34.28 30.74 -31.48
CA TYR A 7 33.75 29.74 -30.58
C TYR A 7 32.36 30.19 -30.13
N PHE A 8 31.31 29.67 -30.77
CA PHE A 8 29.96 29.71 -30.21
C PHE A 8 29.94 28.80 -28.96
N PHE A 9 30.06 29.42 -27.80
CA PHE A 9 29.64 28.80 -26.56
C PHE A 9 28.11 28.64 -26.60
N TYR A 10 27.63 27.47 -26.96
CA TYR A 10 26.30 27.06 -26.58
C TYR A 10 26.35 26.80 -25.08
N GLU A 11 26.07 27.80 -24.26
CA GLU A 11 25.56 27.55 -22.92
C GLU A 11 24.24 26.80 -23.10
N LEU A 12 24.27 25.46 -22.93
CA LEU A 12 23.06 24.70 -22.72
C LEU A 12 22.40 25.32 -21.48
N LEU A 13 21.37 26.11 -21.68
CA LEU A 13 20.45 26.52 -20.62
C LEU A 13 19.94 25.22 -19.98
N ILE A 14 20.54 24.85 -18.86
CA ILE A 14 20.07 23.71 -18.03
C ILE A 14 18.71 24.13 -17.50
N VAL A 15 17.64 23.69 -18.17
CA VAL A 15 16.26 23.95 -17.72
C VAL A 15 16.03 23.15 -16.46
N LYS A 16 15.95 23.82 -15.33
CA LYS A 16 15.68 23.18 -14.04
C LYS A 16 14.20 22.79 -14.00
N MET A 17 13.93 21.51 -13.95
CA MET A 17 12.59 20.93 -13.85
C MET A 17 12.11 20.93 -12.39
N ASN A 18 10.83 21.20 -12.16
CA ASN A 18 10.25 21.29 -10.82
C ASN A 18 9.04 20.36 -10.71
N ILE A 19 9.10 19.39 -9.82
CA ILE A 19 8.01 18.46 -9.53
C ILE A 19 7.32 18.83 -8.22
N LEU A 20 6.01 19.00 -8.23
CA LEU A 20 5.22 19.05 -7.02
C LEU A 20 4.79 17.62 -6.64
N TYR A 21 5.26 17.13 -5.49
CA TYR A 21 4.93 15.81 -4.94
C TYR A 21 3.93 15.94 -3.80
N LEU A 22 2.68 15.56 -4.03
CA LEU A 22 1.60 15.64 -3.04
C LEU A 22 1.34 14.28 -2.41
N THR A 23 1.46 14.19 -1.10
CA THR A 23 1.08 13.00 -0.32
C THR A 23 0.62 13.37 1.06
N PHE A 24 -0.34 12.62 1.63
CA PHE A 24 -0.81 12.88 3.00
C PHE A 24 0.13 12.30 4.05
N TYR A 25 0.88 11.24 3.73
CA TYR A 25 1.81 10.55 4.64
C TYR A 25 3.20 10.47 4.04
N PHE A 26 4.19 10.89 4.81
CA PHE A 26 5.61 10.86 4.47
C PHE A 26 6.44 10.59 5.73
N GLU A 27 7.70 10.17 5.58
CA GLU A 27 8.58 9.98 6.75
C GLU A 27 8.67 11.24 7.62
N PRO A 28 8.75 11.08 8.96
CA PRO A 28 8.90 9.85 9.72
C PRO A 28 7.58 9.15 10.13
N ASP A 29 6.44 9.43 9.49
CA ASP A 29 5.16 8.76 9.79
C ASP A 29 5.24 7.26 9.51
N LEU A 30 4.70 6.43 10.44
CA LEU A 30 4.71 4.97 10.36
C LEU A 30 3.44 4.43 9.68
N SER A 31 3.20 4.80 8.44
CA SER A 31 2.05 4.34 7.67
C SER A 31 2.46 3.67 6.36
N ALA A 32 1.60 2.80 5.83
CA ALA A 32 1.80 2.22 4.49
C ALA A 32 1.94 3.29 3.40
N GLY A 33 1.37 4.49 3.64
CA GLY A 33 1.54 5.65 2.76
C GLY A 33 2.96 6.18 2.79
N SER A 34 3.54 6.35 3.97
CA SER A 34 4.91 6.81 4.15
C SER A 34 5.90 5.79 3.57
N PHE A 35 5.75 4.51 3.89
CA PHE A 35 6.61 3.43 3.37
C PHE A 35 6.60 3.30 1.84
N ARG A 36 5.57 3.80 1.15
CA ARG A 36 5.54 3.90 -0.30
C ARG A 36 6.15 5.20 -0.82
N ASN A 37 5.74 6.34 -0.25
CA ASN A 37 6.04 7.65 -0.82
C ASN A 37 7.47 8.11 -0.55
N SER A 38 8.01 7.84 0.65
CA SER A 38 9.36 8.32 1.00
C SER A 38 10.46 7.67 0.17
N PRO A 39 10.49 6.33 -0.03
CA PRO A 39 11.46 5.71 -0.93
C PRO A 39 11.29 6.13 -2.39
N LEU A 40 10.04 6.28 -2.86
CA LEU A 40 9.78 6.73 -4.23
C LEU A 40 10.28 8.17 -4.47
N ALA A 41 10.04 9.08 -3.53
CA ALA A 41 10.52 10.46 -3.65
C ALA A 41 12.06 10.53 -3.63
N LYS A 42 12.72 9.70 -2.81
CA LYS A 42 14.18 9.59 -2.78
C LYS A 42 14.74 9.05 -4.10
N GLU A 43 14.10 8.01 -4.66
CA GLU A 43 14.51 7.46 -5.96
C GLU A 43 14.26 8.45 -7.10
N LEU A 44 13.13 9.18 -7.06
CA LEU A 44 12.83 10.23 -8.01
C LEU A 44 13.85 11.38 -7.94
N SER A 45 14.26 11.77 -6.73
CA SER A 45 15.33 12.74 -6.47
C SER A 45 16.67 12.28 -7.06
N LYS A 46 17.03 11.02 -6.83
CA LYS A 46 18.26 10.41 -7.33
C LYS A 46 18.31 10.37 -8.86
N GLN A 47 17.24 9.93 -9.52
CA GLN A 47 17.18 9.83 -10.97
C GLN A 47 17.05 11.18 -11.65
N GLY A 48 16.33 12.13 -11.05
CA GLY A 48 16.19 13.49 -11.54
C GLY A 48 17.47 14.31 -11.47
N GLY A 49 18.37 13.98 -10.52
CA GLY A 49 19.65 14.65 -10.34
C GLY A 49 19.52 16.14 -10.01
N GLU A 50 20.60 16.92 -10.24
CA GLU A 50 20.66 18.36 -9.90
C GLU A 50 19.71 19.22 -10.74
N ASN A 51 19.30 18.72 -11.90
CA ASN A 51 18.42 19.44 -12.83
C ASN A 51 16.93 19.28 -12.49
N CYS A 52 16.57 18.47 -11.50
CA CYS A 52 15.20 18.26 -11.08
C CYS A 52 15.05 18.60 -9.59
N HIS A 53 14.18 19.55 -9.27
CA HIS A 53 13.81 19.91 -7.91
C HIS A 53 12.46 19.32 -7.56
N ILE A 54 12.32 18.74 -6.35
CA ILE A 54 11.10 18.10 -5.89
C ILE A 54 10.58 18.84 -4.64
N ASP A 55 9.45 19.48 -4.77
CA ASP A 55 8.70 20.04 -3.62
C ASP A 55 7.73 18.98 -3.09
N VAL A 56 8.04 18.35 -1.97
CA VAL A 56 7.15 17.43 -1.28
C VAL A 56 6.26 18.21 -0.33
N VAL A 57 4.95 18.13 -0.51
CA VAL A 57 3.97 18.71 0.41
C VAL A 57 3.20 17.58 1.09
N THR A 58 3.37 17.46 2.41
CA THR A 58 2.83 16.39 3.24
C THR A 58 2.28 16.94 4.55
N THR A 59 1.92 16.06 5.50
CA THR A 59 1.48 16.44 6.84
C THR A 59 2.52 16.08 7.89
N GLN A 60 2.46 16.70 9.07
CA GLN A 60 3.15 16.20 10.24
C GLN A 60 2.72 14.76 10.54
N PRO A 61 3.58 13.92 11.15
CA PRO A 61 3.24 12.55 11.52
C PRO A 61 1.93 12.51 12.32
N ASN A 62 0.95 11.75 11.85
CA ASN A 62 -0.39 11.75 12.45
C ASN A 62 -1.11 10.40 12.42
N ARG A 63 -0.45 9.32 12.01
CA ARG A 63 -1.09 8.02 11.89
C ARG A 63 -1.45 7.39 13.22
N TYR A 64 -0.57 7.47 14.19
CA TYR A 64 -0.75 6.89 15.52
C TYR A 64 -0.65 7.97 16.60
N SER A 65 -1.68 8.10 17.43
CA SER A 65 -1.69 9.05 18.55
C SER A 65 -0.65 8.72 19.64
N SER A 66 -0.23 7.45 19.72
CA SER A 66 0.80 6.95 20.63
C SER A 66 2.24 7.16 20.11
N PHE A 67 2.41 7.45 18.82
CA PHE A 67 3.72 7.66 18.19
C PHE A 67 3.90 9.14 17.88
N LYS A 68 4.53 9.86 18.79
CA LYS A 68 4.88 11.27 18.61
C LYS A 68 6.34 11.37 18.21
N VAL A 69 6.58 11.63 16.94
CA VAL A 69 7.91 12.01 16.43
C VAL A 69 7.80 13.43 15.91
N GLU A 70 8.67 14.29 16.40
CA GLU A 70 8.79 15.66 15.90
C GLU A 70 9.50 15.64 14.56
N ALA A 71 8.90 16.27 13.56
CA ALA A 71 9.51 16.51 12.27
C ALA A 71 9.51 18.02 11.99
N LYS A 72 10.55 18.52 11.33
CA LYS A 72 10.63 19.94 10.96
C LYS A 72 9.49 20.28 10.00
N GLU A 73 8.88 21.46 10.17
CA GLU A 73 7.85 21.95 9.24
C GLU A 73 8.40 22.10 7.81
N ARG A 74 9.68 22.49 7.71
CA ARG A 74 10.41 22.54 6.44
C ARG A 74 11.78 21.87 6.59
N GLU A 75 12.11 21.04 5.61
CA GLU A 75 13.38 20.33 5.55
C GLU A 75 13.84 20.29 4.09
N ASP A 76 15.10 20.63 3.84
CA ASP A 76 15.72 20.55 2.53
C ASP A 76 16.75 19.41 2.55
N VAL A 77 16.61 18.44 1.64
CA VAL A 77 17.46 17.25 1.53
C VAL A 77 17.88 17.07 0.07
N GLY A 78 19.11 17.43 -0.27
CA GLY A 78 19.58 17.41 -1.65
C GLY A 78 18.74 18.33 -2.54
N ASN A 79 18.14 17.79 -3.59
CA ASN A 79 17.24 18.48 -4.50
C ASN A 79 15.75 18.37 -4.10
N MET A 80 15.44 17.94 -2.87
CA MET A 80 14.08 17.90 -2.34
C MET A 80 13.86 18.96 -1.26
N SER A 81 12.72 19.65 -1.33
CA SER A 81 12.20 20.49 -0.24
C SER A 81 10.92 19.85 0.32
N ILE A 82 10.93 19.48 1.60
CA ILE A 82 9.80 18.81 2.25
C ILE A 82 9.07 19.83 3.13
N HIS A 83 7.79 20.03 2.84
CA HIS A 83 6.90 20.93 3.60
C HIS A 83 5.87 20.08 4.34
N ARG A 84 5.86 20.13 5.68
CA ARG A 84 4.92 19.38 6.53
C ARG A 84 3.88 20.32 7.13
N VAL A 85 2.64 20.05 6.79
CA VAL A 85 1.47 20.80 7.30
C VAL A 85 1.08 20.26 8.67
N ASP A 86 1.04 21.15 9.66
CA ASP A 86 0.50 20.80 10.98
C ASP A 86 -1.02 20.62 10.92
N LEU A 87 -1.52 19.52 11.51
CA LEU A 87 -2.92 19.18 11.52
C LEU A 87 -3.53 19.38 12.90
N PRO A 88 -4.82 19.76 12.99
CA PRO A 88 -5.52 19.78 14.27
C PRO A 88 -5.47 18.41 14.94
N SER A 89 -5.34 18.38 16.25
CA SER A 89 -5.47 17.14 17.03
C SER A 89 -6.83 16.48 16.74
N HIS A 90 -6.84 15.18 16.46
CA HIS A 90 -8.06 14.49 16.06
C HIS A 90 -8.25 13.17 16.83
N LYS A 91 -9.51 12.89 17.16
CA LYS A 91 -9.97 11.59 17.61
C LYS A 91 -10.67 10.96 16.41
N SER A 92 -10.04 10.03 15.74
CA SER A 92 -10.48 9.10 14.66
C SER A 92 -11.88 9.24 13.99
N GLY A 93 -12.58 10.35 14.14
CA GLY A 93 -13.92 10.60 13.62
C GLY A 93 -13.90 11.05 12.14
N MET A 94 -15.01 10.81 11.41
CA MET A 94 -15.16 11.24 10.02
C MET A 94 -15.02 12.77 9.87
N MET A 95 -15.59 13.55 10.79
CA MET A 95 -15.52 15.02 10.79
C MET A 95 -14.10 15.53 11.02
N ASP A 96 -13.34 14.87 11.89
CA ASP A 96 -11.95 15.22 12.16
C ASP A 96 -11.07 14.95 10.92
N GLN A 97 -11.33 13.86 10.23
CA GLN A 97 -10.66 13.57 8.96
C GLN A 97 -10.96 14.63 7.88
N VAL A 98 -12.19 15.11 7.80
CA VAL A 98 -12.58 16.21 6.88
C VAL A 98 -11.87 17.51 7.26
N ARG A 99 -11.79 17.86 8.56
CA ARG A 99 -11.09 19.07 9.05
C ARG A 99 -9.59 19.00 8.74
N SER A 100 -8.96 17.87 9.06
CA SER A 100 -7.54 17.63 8.80
C SER A 100 -7.23 17.74 7.30
N PHE A 101 -8.06 17.13 6.47
CA PHE A 101 -7.87 17.22 5.03
C PHE A 101 -8.10 18.65 4.50
N ARG A 102 -9.12 19.37 4.99
CA ARG A 102 -9.35 20.78 4.63
C ARG A 102 -8.15 21.65 4.98
N LYS A 103 -7.56 21.46 6.16
CA LYS A 103 -6.34 22.16 6.55
C LYS A 103 -5.18 21.86 5.60
N TYR A 104 -4.91 20.56 5.35
CA TYR A 104 -3.88 20.15 4.39
C TYR A 104 -4.10 20.76 3.01
N PHE A 105 -5.32 20.73 2.49
CA PHE A 105 -5.69 21.27 1.19
C PHE A 105 -5.40 22.78 1.09
N THR A 106 -5.83 23.54 2.10
CA THR A 106 -5.65 25.02 2.10
C THR A 106 -4.21 25.40 2.24
N GLU A 107 -3.43 24.75 3.11
CA GLU A 107 -2.02 25.03 3.30
C GLU A 107 -1.19 24.62 2.08
N ALA A 108 -1.48 23.47 1.46
CA ALA A 108 -0.83 23.06 0.22
C ALA A 108 -1.04 24.07 -0.91
N LEU A 109 -2.24 24.65 -1.05
CA LEU A 109 -2.51 25.74 -2.00
C LEU A 109 -1.69 27.00 -1.70
N LYS A 110 -1.47 27.35 -0.43
CA LYS A 110 -0.63 28.48 -0.02
C LYS A 110 0.84 28.24 -0.33
N ILE A 111 1.37 27.05 0.04
CA ILE A 111 2.77 26.66 -0.17
C ILE A 111 3.13 26.68 -1.67
N THR A 112 2.18 26.27 -2.52
CA THR A 112 2.40 26.17 -3.98
C THR A 112 2.06 27.44 -4.76
N LYS A 113 1.51 28.48 -4.08
CA LYS A 113 1.15 29.74 -4.70
C LYS A 113 2.40 30.46 -5.21
N GLY A 114 2.38 30.93 -6.45
CA GLY A 114 3.48 31.65 -7.07
C GLY A 114 4.69 30.81 -7.50
N LYS A 115 4.78 29.55 -7.09
CA LYS A 115 5.85 28.64 -7.52
C LYS A 115 5.58 28.09 -8.93
N HIS A 116 6.64 27.86 -9.70
CA HIS A 116 6.59 27.18 -10.99
C HIS A 116 6.79 25.67 -10.79
N TYR A 117 5.99 24.87 -11.49
CA TYR A 117 6.12 23.41 -11.57
C TYR A 117 5.88 22.96 -13.00
N ASP A 118 6.54 21.88 -13.40
CA ASP A 118 6.42 21.24 -14.71
C ASP A 118 5.52 20.01 -14.65
N LEU A 119 5.41 19.39 -13.46
CA LEU A 119 4.58 18.20 -13.20
C LEU A 119 4.00 18.25 -11.79
N VAL A 120 2.77 17.81 -11.65
CA VAL A 120 2.19 17.43 -10.34
C VAL A 120 2.10 15.92 -10.26
N PHE A 121 2.77 15.35 -9.26
CA PHE A 121 2.58 13.98 -8.81
C PHE A 121 1.72 13.98 -7.54
N ALA A 122 0.69 13.11 -7.47
CA ALA A 122 -0.15 12.98 -6.27
C ALA A 122 -0.43 11.52 -5.94
N SER A 123 0.10 11.05 -4.78
CA SER A 123 -0.19 9.72 -4.25
C SER A 123 -1.40 9.75 -3.33
N SER A 124 -2.42 9.00 -3.67
CA SER A 124 -3.75 9.10 -3.06
C SER A 124 -4.30 7.75 -2.63
N SER A 125 -4.43 7.56 -1.31
CA SER A 125 -5.31 6.54 -0.73
C SER A 125 -6.74 7.06 -0.53
N ARG A 126 -6.96 8.36 -0.72
CA ARG A 126 -8.26 9.04 -0.64
C ARG A 126 -8.39 9.98 -1.82
N LEU A 127 -9.59 10.05 -2.40
CA LEU A 127 -9.86 10.87 -3.61
C LEU A 127 -9.33 12.32 -3.52
N PHE A 128 -9.37 12.91 -2.34
CA PHE A 128 -9.12 14.35 -2.18
C PHE A 128 -7.65 14.78 -2.38
N THR A 129 -6.66 13.92 -2.13
CA THR A 129 -5.25 14.24 -2.47
C THR A 129 -5.09 14.28 -3.99
N ALA A 130 -5.70 13.35 -4.71
CA ALA A 130 -5.74 13.39 -6.17
C ALA A 130 -6.47 14.64 -6.70
N TYR A 131 -7.58 15.02 -6.05
CA TYR A 131 -8.32 16.24 -6.39
C TYR A 131 -7.52 17.52 -6.14
N LEU A 132 -6.74 17.58 -5.05
CA LEU A 132 -5.80 18.68 -4.80
C LEU A 132 -4.78 18.80 -5.94
N GLY A 133 -4.20 17.66 -6.34
CA GLY A 133 -3.30 17.59 -7.50
C GLY A 133 -3.96 18.13 -8.77
N TYR A 134 -5.21 17.71 -9.05
CA TYR A 134 -6.00 18.21 -10.17
C TYR A 134 -6.20 19.74 -10.12
N VAL A 135 -6.56 20.28 -8.95
CA VAL A 135 -6.80 21.73 -8.80
C VAL A 135 -5.55 22.53 -9.10
N ILE A 136 -4.38 22.07 -8.62
CA ILE A 136 -3.11 22.76 -8.83
C ILE A 136 -2.65 22.61 -10.30
N ALA A 137 -2.63 21.37 -10.80
CA ALA A 137 -2.19 21.07 -12.17
C ALA A 137 -3.03 21.82 -13.21
N ARG A 138 -4.35 21.85 -13.06
CA ARG A 138 -5.26 22.58 -13.95
C ARG A 138 -5.04 24.08 -13.91
N ARG A 139 -4.82 24.67 -12.72
CA ARG A 139 -4.54 26.12 -12.59
C ARG A 139 -3.22 26.51 -13.27
N LYS A 140 -2.24 25.62 -13.18
CA LYS A 140 -0.89 25.84 -13.76
C LYS A 140 -0.78 25.34 -15.21
N ARG A 141 -1.79 24.59 -15.72
CA ARG A 141 -1.84 24.00 -17.07
C ARG A 141 -0.68 23.03 -17.32
N ILE A 142 -0.36 22.19 -16.36
CA ILE A 142 0.74 21.22 -16.39
C ILE A 142 0.21 19.79 -16.25
N PRO A 143 1.00 18.77 -16.63
CA PRO A 143 0.65 17.36 -16.48
C PRO A 143 0.33 16.98 -15.02
N LEU A 144 -0.56 16.00 -14.86
CA LEU A 144 -0.92 15.41 -13.58
C LEU A 144 -0.66 13.90 -13.63
N TYR A 145 0.24 13.41 -12.80
CA TYR A 145 0.49 11.99 -12.57
C TYR A 145 -0.15 11.58 -11.24
N LEU A 146 -1.05 10.60 -11.27
CA LEU A 146 -1.74 10.10 -10.08
C LEU A 146 -1.23 8.70 -9.71
N ASP A 147 -0.98 8.47 -8.43
CA ASP A 147 -0.75 7.15 -7.85
C ASP A 147 -1.95 6.77 -6.98
N ILE A 148 -2.85 5.94 -7.53
CA ILE A 148 -4.13 5.59 -6.91
C ILE A 148 -3.99 4.27 -6.16
N ARG A 149 -4.25 4.33 -4.84
CA ARG A 149 -4.04 3.23 -3.91
C ARG A 149 -5.32 2.64 -3.35
N ASP A 150 -6.47 3.25 -3.64
CA ASP A 150 -7.79 2.77 -3.24
C ASP A 150 -8.86 3.31 -4.19
N ILE A 151 -9.95 2.56 -4.38
CA ILE A 151 -11.15 3.03 -5.09
C ILE A 151 -12.09 3.70 -4.10
N PHE A 152 -11.73 4.93 -3.70
CA PHE A 152 -12.36 5.64 -2.60
C PHE A 152 -13.89 5.75 -2.72
N VAL A 153 -14.42 6.06 -3.91
CA VAL A 153 -15.87 6.24 -4.10
C VAL A 153 -16.61 4.91 -3.99
N ASP A 154 -16.03 3.82 -4.47
CA ASP A 154 -16.56 2.46 -4.34
C ASP A 154 -16.58 2.02 -2.88
N THR A 155 -15.45 2.21 -2.17
CA THR A 155 -15.32 1.95 -0.73
C THR A 155 -16.36 2.72 0.08
N MET A 156 -16.51 4.04 -0.16
CA MET A 156 -17.51 4.87 0.51
C MET A 156 -18.93 4.41 0.23
N ASN A 157 -19.21 3.99 -1.01
CA ASN A 157 -20.51 3.47 -1.40
C ASN A 157 -20.88 2.18 -0.62
N ASN A 158 -19.89 1.34 -0.29
CA ASN A 158 -20.12 0.09 0.45
C ASN A 158 -20.20 0.29 1.96
N VAL A 159 -19.41 1.21 2.53
CA VAL A 159 -19.30 1.43 3.99
C VAL A 159 -20.45 2.32 4.52
N MET A 160 -21.00 3.23 3.72
CA MET A 160 -22.05 4.17 4.18
C MET A 160 -23.39 3.49 4.38
N LYS A 161 -23.82 3.43 5.67
CA LYS A 161 -25.12 2.84 6.07
C LYS A 161 -26.30 3.80 5.86
N ASN A 162 -26.12 5.13 6.04
CA ASN A 162 -27.19 6.12 5.91
C ASN A 162 -27.52 6.38 4.45
N LYS A 163 -28.68 5.88 3.99
CA LYS A 163 -29.13 5.95 2.59
C LYS A 163 -29.32 7.39 2.09
N PHE A 164 -29.79 8.31 2.95
CA PHE A 164 -30.04 9.71 2.57
C PHE A 164 -28.71 10.45 2.33
N ILE A 165 -27.75 10.36 3.28
CA ILE A 165 -26.43 10.97 3.10
C ILE A 165 -25.71 10.36 1.89
N LYS A 166 -25.83 9.05 1.70
CA LYS A 166 -25.26 8.33 0.56
C LYS A 166 -25.78 8.83 -0.77
N SER A 167 -27.10 9.06 -0.90
CA SER A 167 -27.72 9.53 -2.14
C SER A 167 -27.26 10.93 -2.59
N LEU A 168 -26.84 11.78 -1.65
CA LEU A 168 -26.30 13.11 -1.95
C LEU A 168 -24.77 13.09 -2.15
N LEU A 169 -24.05 12.38 -1.29
CA LEU A 169 -22.59 12.41 -1.27
C LEU A 169 -21.96 11.63 -2.42
N ILE A 170 -22.50 10.44 -2.75
CA ILE A 170 -21.89 9.59 -3.78
C ILE A 170 -21.91 10.24 -5.17
N PRO A 171 -23.01 10.88 -5.66
CA PRO A 171 -22.99 11.60 -6.94
C PRO A 171 -21.97 12.75 -6.95
N PHE A 172 -21.86 13.49 -5.83
CA PHE A 172 -20.86 14.55 -5.69
C PHE A 172 -19.42 14.02 -5.77
N LEU A 173 -19.12 12.94 -5.04
CA LEU A 173 -17.81 12.30 -5.09
C LEU A 173 -17.51 11.74 -6.49
N LYS A 174 -18.48 11.14 -7.17
CA LYS A 174 -18.33 10.68 -8.57
C LYS A 174 -18.03 11.83 -9.53
N LEU A 175 -18.61 13.01 -9.31
CA LEU A 175 -18.31 14.19 -10.13
C LEU A 175 -16.85 14.66 -9.94
N ILE A 176 -16.39 14.71 -8.68
CA ILE A 176 -14.98 15.03 -8.34
C ILE A 176 -14.06 14.00 -9.00
N GLU A 177 -14.35 12.73 -8.82
CA GLU A 177 -13.61 11.61 -9.40
C GLU A 177 -13.49 11.74 -10.92
N LYS A 178 -14.64 11.95 -11.61
CA LYS A 178 -14.68 12.09 -13.06
C LYS A 178 -13.82 13.25 -13.55
N ARG A 179 -13.89 14.41 -12.88
CA ARG A 179 -13.07 15.59 -13.26
C ARG A 179 -11.59 15.35 -13.03
N THR A 180 -11.23 14.75 -11.90
CA THR A 180 -9.85 14.49 -11.51
C THR A 180 -9.20 13.49 -12.45
N PHE A 181 -9.83 12.33 -12.64
CA PHE A 181 -9.22 11.25 -13.42
C PHE A 181 -9.21 11.51 -14.92
N ASN A 182 -10.24 12.21 -15.48
CA ASN A 182 -10.20 12.58 -16.89
C ASN A 182 -9.18 13.70 -17.21
N TYR A 183 -8.75 14.48 -16.22
CA TYR A 183 -7.70 15.47 -16.41
C TYR A 183 -6.31 14.87 -16.32
N ALA A 184 -6.14 13.79 -15.56
CA ALA A 184 -4.84 13.16 -15.36
C ALA A 184 -4.22 12.76 -16.70
N THR A 185 -2.92 13.04 -16.85
CA THR A 185 -2.11 12.59 -17.98
C THR A 185 -1.76 11.11 -17.81
N HIS A 186 -1.47 10.71 -16.56
CA HIS A 186 -1.13 9.35 -16.20
C HIS A 186 -1.75 8.93 -14.86
N ILE A 187 -2.16 7.67 -14.76
CA ILE A 187 -2.63 7.08 -13.51
C ILE A 187 -1.92 5.76 -13.28
N ASN A 188 -1.13 5.68 -12.20
CA ASN A 188 -0.70 4.40 -11.66
C ASN A 188 -1.78 3.82 -10.76
N LEU A 189 -2.13 2.55 -10.95
CA LEU A 189 -3.00 1.78 -10.09
C LEU A 189 -2.18 0.76 -9.31
N ILE A 190 -2.26 0.82 -7.98
CA ILE A 190 -1.50 -0.10 -7.10
C ILE A 190 -1.86 -1.57 -7.30
N SER A 191 -3.03 -1.83 -7.88
CA SER A 191 -3.56 -3.15 -8.22
C SER A 191 -4.14 -3.13 -9.62
N ALA A 192 -3.74 -4.04 -10.48
CA ALA A 192 -4.36 -4.20 -11.79
C ALA A 192 -5.83 -4.69 -11.68
N GLY A 193 -6.26 -5.18 -10.52
CA GLY A 193 -7.66 -5.45 -10.19
C GLY A 193 -8.54 -4.21 -10.23
N PHE A 194 -7.96 -3.00 -10.18
CA PHE A 194 -8.71 -1.75 -10.32
C PHE A 194 -9.03 -1.40 -11.79
N LYS A 195 -8.38 -2.05 -12.77
CA LYS A 195 -8.54 -1.77 -14.19
C LYS A 195 -10.02 -1.74 -14.66
N PRO A 196 -10.90 -2.66 -14.27
CA PRO A 196 -12.31 -2.62 -14.69
C PRO A 196 -13.03 -1.34 -14.25
N TYR A 197 -12.76 -0.88 -13.01
CA TYR A 197 -13.34 0.37 -12.49
C TYR A 197 -12.83 1.60 -13.23
N PHE A 198 -11.52 1.64 -13.54
CA PHE A 198 -10.87 2.77 -14.19
C PHE A 198 -11.04 2.78 -15.72
N SER A 199 -11.50 1.69 -16.33
CA SER A 199 -11.70 1.58 -17.79
C SER A 199 -12.65 2.63 -18.38
N LYS A 200 -13.49 3.26 -17.56
CA LYS A 200 -14.39 4.37 -17.93
C LYS A 200 -13.67 5.71 -18.16
N PHE A 201 -12.45 5.87 -17.63
CA PHE A 201 -11.62 7.07 -17.83
C PHE A 201 -10.63 6.79 -18.94
N LYS A 202 -10.85 7.38 -20.12
CA LYS A 202 -10.11 7.05 -21.36
C LYS A 202 -8.92 7.97 -21.64
N SER A 203 -8.87 9.14 -20.96
CA SER A 203 -7.84 10.14 -21.23
C SER A 203 -6.44 9.75 -20.70
N PRO A 204 -6.28 9.19 -19.48
CA PRO A 204 -4.95 8.91 -18.95
C PRO A 204 -4.32 7.65 -19.53
N SER A 205 -2.99 7.63 -19.57
CA SER A 205 -2.19 6.41 -19.67
C SER A 205 -2.20 5.68 -18.33
N TYR A 206 -1.97 4.36 -18.31
CA TYR A 206 -2.03 3.56 -17.08
C TYR A 206 -0.77 2.71 -16.88
N THR A 207 -0.32 2.65 -15.61
CA THR A 207 0.66 1.67 -15.12
C THR A 207 0.12 0.93 -13.89
N TYR A 208 0.84 -0.13 -13.46
CA TYR A 208 0.41 -0.99 -12.35
C TYR A 208 1.58 -1.29 -11.41
N PHE A 209 2.23 -0.24 -10.91
CA PHE A 209 3.29 -0.35 -9.92
C PHE A 209 2.71 -0.65 -8.54
N THR A 210 2.93 -1.85 -8.02
CA THR A 210 2.43 -2.33 -6.73
C THR A 210 3.22 -1.76 -5.54
N ASN A 211 2.93 -2.21 -4.31
CA ASN A 211 3.68 -1.79 -3.11
C ASN A 211 5.13 -2.31 -3.07
N GLY A 212 5.37 -3.47 -3.66
CA GLY A 212 6.68 -4.13 -3.61
C GLY A 212 7.07 -4.72 -2.25
N ILE A 213 8.17 -5.44 -2.27
CA ILE A 213 8.79 -6.11 -1.13
C ILE A 213 9.69 -5.13 -0.39
N ASP A 214 9.55 -5.02 0.93
CA ASP A 214 10.48 -4.28 1.78
C ASP A 214 11.80 -5.04 1.93
N ASP A 215 12.94 -4.33 1.88
CA ASP A 215 14.28 -4.92 1.95
C ASP A 215 14.51 -5.74 3.21
N ILE A 216 13.87 -5.38 4.32
CA ILE A 216 13.95 -6.13 5.57
C ILE A 216 13.51 -7.59 5.42
N PHE A 217 12.66 -7.91 4.44
CA PHE A 217 12.21 -9.27 4.16
C PHE A 217 13.08 -10.01 3.13
N ILE A 218 14.07 -9.34 2.52
CA ILE A 218 14.94 -9.93 1.51
C ILE A 218 16.18 -10.51 2.19
N GLY A 219 16.52 -11.75 1.87
CA GLY A 219 17.75 -12.40 2.36
C GLY A 219 17.68 -12.94 3.80
N ASN A 220 16.54 -12.84 4.49
CA ASN A 220 16.36 -13.29 5.86
C ASN A 220 15.73 -14.70 5.97
N ASN A 221 15.90 -15.54 4.96
CA ASN A 221 15.42 -16.92 4.96
C ASN A 221 16.35 -17.82 5.78
N LEU A 222 16.19 -17.81 7.10
CA LEU A 222 16.82 -18.80 7.95
C LEU A 222 16.11 -20.14 7.73
N GLN A 223 16.87 -21.23 7.59
CA GLN A 223 16.29 -22.56 7.62
C GLN A 223 15.72 -22.78 9.02
N PRO A 224 14.42 -23.12 9.16
CA PRO A 224 13.87 -23.39 10.46
C PRO A 224 14.58 -24.61 11.04
N ILE A 225 15.03 -24.50 12.26
CA ILE A 225 15.32 -25.68 13.08
C ILE A 225 13.93 -26.26 13.40
N ARG A 226 13.50 -27.28 12.66
CA ARG A 226 12.31 -28.02 13.04
C ARG A 226 12.59 -28.69 14.39
N ASP A 227 11.93 -28.22 15.42
CA ASP A 227 11.70 -29.07 16.57
C ASP A 227 10.81 -30.20 16.09
N ASN A 228 11.33 -31.43 16.14
CA ASN A 228 10.67 -32.63 15.62
C ASN A 228 9.48 -33.09 16.52
N ASP A 229 8.63 -32.14 16.96
CA ASP A 229 7.44 -32.43 17.74
C ASP A 229 6.26 -32.95 16.88
N GLY A 230 6.42 -32.90 15.55
CA GLY A 230 5.40 -33.37 14.61
C GLY A 230 4.24 -32.41 14.39
N VAL A 231 4.21 -31.23 15.03
CA VAL A 231 3.17 -30.23 14.91
C VAL A 231 3.57 -29.15 13.90
N PHE A 232 2.68 -28.84 12.94
CA PHE A 232 2.88 -27.79 11.97
C PHE A 232 2.39 -26.44 12.49
N THR A 233 3.23 -25.42 12.45
CA THR A 233 2.88 -24.04 12.83
C THR A 233 2.42 -23.22 11.61
N ILE A 234 1.19 -22.66 11.69
CA ILE A 234 0.61 -21.75 10.69
C ILE A 234 0.56 -20.36 11.29
N THR A 235 1.31 -19.41 10.72
CA THR A 235 1.39 -18.05 11.28
C THR A 235 0.68 -17.02 10.42
N TYR A 236 -0.23 -16.27 11.05
CA TYR A 236 -0.80 -15.03 10.56
C TYR A 236 -0.20 -13.86 11.35
N ALA A 237 0.21 -12.81 10.68
CA ALA A 237 0.57 -11.56 11.35
C ALA A 237 -0.04 -10.35 10.63
N GLY A 238 -0.74 -9.49 11.40
CA GLY A 238 -1.35 -8.29 10.85
C GLY A 238 -2.56 -7.80 11.61
N ASN A 239 -3.37 -6.95 10.95
CA ASN A 239 -4.61 -6.45 11.51
C ASN A 239 -5.64 -7.59 11.68
N ILE A 240 -6.23 -7.71 12.87
CA ILE A 240 -7.34 -8.63 13.16
C ILE A 240 -8.66 -7.85 12.97
N GLY A 241 -8.87 -7.41 11.73
CA GLY A 241 -10.06 -6.64 11.36
C GLY A 241 -11.12 -7.51 10.69
N GLU A 242 -12.32 -6.95 10.55
CA GLU A 242 -13.42 -7.63 9.86
C GLU A 242 -13.09 -7.92 8.39
N GLY A 243 -12.30 -7.05 7.76
CA GLY A 243 -11.84 -7.24 6.38
C GLY A 243 -10.93 -8.45 6.17
N GLN A 244 -10.25 -8.93 7.21
CA GLN A 244 -9.44 -10.14 7.16
C GLN A 244 -10.27 -11.40 7.42
N GLY A 245 -11.43 -11.28 8.11
CA GLY A 245 -12.36 -12.39 8.34
C GLY A 245 -11.81 -13.56 9.15
N LEU A 246 -10.76 -13.35 9.98
CA LEU A 246 -10.09 -14.43 10.71
C LEU A 246 -11.02 -15.20 11.63
N HIS A 247 -11.99 -14.52 12.22
CA HIS A 247 -13.03 -15.13 13.07
C HIS A 247 -13.94 -16.12 12.33
N LYS A 248 -13.98 -16.05 10.99
CA LYS A 248 -14.79 -16.96 10.15
C LYS A 248 -14.02 -18.17 9.66
N ILE A 249 -12.69 -18.13 9.68
CA ILE A 249 -11.87 -19.18 9.07
C ILE A 249 -10.99 -19.90 10.11
N ILE A 250 -10.25 -19.18 10.96
CA ILE A 250 -9.25 -19.80 11.84
C ILE A 250 -9.87 -20.77 12.85
N PRO A 251 -10.95 -20.44 13.59
CA PRO A 251 -11.48 -21.35 14.61
C PRO A 251 -11.93 -22.68 14.03
N GLN A 252 -12.68 -22.65 12.92
CA GLN A 252 -13.17 -23.86 12.26
C GLN A 252 -12.04 -24.65 11.59
N ALA A 253 -11.08 -23.97 10.96
CA ALA A 253 -9.92 -24.62 10.35
C ALA A 253 -9.04 -25.31 11.41
N ALA A 254 -8.81 -24.66 12.56
CA ALA A 254 -8.04 -25.22 13.67
C ALA A 254 -8.73 -26.48 14.25
N ALA A 255 -10.05 -26.42 14.44
CA ALA A 255 -10.83 -27.60 14.83
C ALA A 255 -10.74 -28.74 13.80
N GLY A 256 -10.85 -28.41 12.50
CA GLY A 256 -10.80 -29.38 11.41
C GLY A 256 -9.42 -30.01 11.17
N LEU A 257 -8.34 -29.27 11.41
CA LEU A 257 -6.94 -29.73 11.28
C LEU A 257 -6.49 -30.54 12.51
N GLY A 258 -7.03 -30.24 13.70
CA GLY A 258 -6.71 -30.95 14.94
C GLY A 258 -5.32 -30.64 15.49
N SER A 259 -4.84 -31.50 16.42
CA SER A 259 -3.60 -31.28 17.19
C SER A 259 -2.29 -31.35 16.38
N GLY A 260 -2.33 -31.87 15.17
CA GLY A 260 -1.17 -31.85 14.26
C GLY A 260 -0.84 -30.45 13.69
N TYR A 261 -1.67 -29.44 13.97
CA TYR A 261 -1.46 -28.07 13.50
C TYR A 261 -1.73 -27.06 14.62
N GLN A 262 -0.88 -26.05 14.74
CA GLN A 262 -1.03 -24.93 15.64
C GLN A 262 -1.10 -23.62 14.86
N PHE A 263 -2.07 -22.77 15.16
CA PHE A 263 -2.13 -21.41 14.62
C PHE A 263 -1.46 -20.42 15.58
N LYS A 264 -0.60 -19.56 15.03
CA LYS A 264 -0.11 -18.35 15.71
C LYS A 264 -0.71 -17.13 15.03
N VAL A 265 -1.50 -16.35 15.76
CA VAL A 265 -2.17 -15.15 15.27
C VAL A 265 -1.58 -13.93 15.96
N ILE A 266 -0.71 -13.19 15.26
CA ILE A 266 0.02 -12.04 15.79
C ILE A 266 -0.67 -10.76 15.33
N GLY A 267 -1.13 -9.95 16.28
CA GLY A 267 -1.74 -8.67 15.92
C GLY A 267 -2.85 -8.19 16.85
N ASP A 268 -3.53 -7.16 16.38
CA ASP A 268 -4.69 -6.58 17.03
C ASP A 268 -5.67 -6.01 16.01
N GLY A 269 -6.90 -5.69 16.43
CA GLY A 269 -7.90 -5.10 15.55
C GLY A 269 -9.33 -5.29 16.02
N GLY A 270 -10.25 -4.61 15.34
CA GLY A 270 -11.66 -4.51 15.75
C GLY A 270 -12.45 -5.83 15.76
N ALA A 271 -11.96 -6.89 15.11
CA ALA A 271 -12.60 -8.20 15.11
C ALA A 271 -11.93 -9.23 16.05
N LYS A 272 -10.94 -8.80 16.86
CA LYS A 272 -10.24 -9.72 17.79
C LYS A 272 -11.18 -10.34 18.81
N SER A 273 -12.10 -9.57 19.38
CA SER A 273 -13.12 -10.08 20.30
C SER A 273 -14.04 -11.14 19.66
N MET A 274 -14.37 -10.96 18.38
CA MET A 274 -15.17 -11.95 17.62
C MET A 274 -14.37 -13.24 17.41
N LEU A 275 -13.07 -13.13 17.13
CA LEU A 275 -12.19 -14.30 17.00
C LEU A 275 -12.09 -15.07 18.33
N VAL A 276 -11.86 -14.38 19.46
CA VAL A 276 -11.80 -15.00 20.78
C VAL A 276 -13.11 -15.74 21.11
N ALA A 277 -14.25 -15.06 20.93
CA ALA A 277 -15.57 -15.67 21.22
C ALA A 277 -15.82 -16.93 20.37
N GLU A 278 -15.37 -16.96 19.13
CA GLU A 278 -15.55 -18.12 18.25
C GLU A 278 -14.61 -19.27 18.61
N LEU A 279 -13.37 -18.99 19.06
CA LEU A 279 -12.44 -19.98 19.60
C LEU A 279 -13.01 -20.64 20.86
N GLU A 280 -13.54 -19.84 21.78
CA GLU A 280 -14.20 -20.33 23.01
C GLU A 280 -15.43 -21.16 22.69
N ARG A 281 -16.31 -20.70 21.79
CA ARG A 281 -17.51 -21.40 21.37
C ARG A 281 -17.23 -22.79 20.81
N LEU A 282 -16.13 -22.96 20.07
CA LEU A 282 -15.72 -24.24 19.47
C LEU A 282 -14.80 -25.07 20.37
N GLY A 283 -14.36 -24.55 21.52
CA GLY A 283 -13.43 -25.23 22.42
C GLY A 283 -12.07 -25.51 21.79
N VAL A 284 -11.60 -24.63 20.93
CA VAL A 284 -10.35 -24.79 20.18
C VAL A 284 -9.17 -24.37 21.04
N SER A 285 -8.17 -25.25 21.21
CA SER A 285 -6.98 -25.03 22.03
C SER A 285 -5.67 -24.88 21.23
N ASN A 286 -5.68 -25.16 19.94
CA ASN A 286 -4.51 -25.10 19.06
C ASN A 286 -4.40 -23.76 18.31
N VAL A 287 -4.85 -22.65 18.93
CA VAL A 287 -4.69 -21.28 18.42
C VAL A 287 -4.11 -20.39 19.50
N GLU A 288 -2.95 -19.83 19.24
CA GLU A 288 -2.26 -18.86 20.09
C GLU A 288 -2.47 -17.45 19.56
N LEU A 289 -2.95 -16.52 20.42
CA LEU A 289 -3.15 -15.12 20.08
C LEU A 289 -2.02 -14.29 20.72
N LEU A 290 -1.20 -13.68 19.88
CA LEU A 290 -0.06 -12.86 20.29
C LEU A 290 -0.32 -11.36 20.06
N HIS A 291 0.32 -10.53 20.88
CA HIS A 291 0.30 -9.08 20.68
C HIS A 291 1.09 -8.69 19.42
N PRO A 292 0.84 -7.48 18.85
CA PRO A 292 1.70 -6.95 17.80
C PRO A 292 3.16 -6.93 18.22
N VAL A 293 4.04 -7.34 17.32
CA VAL A 293 5.48 -7.45 17.54
C VAL A 293 6.25 -6.46 16.66
N SER A 294 7.51 -6.22 16.98
CA SER A 294 8.42 -5.43 16.13
C SER A 294 8.69 -6.14 14.79
N ARG A 295 9.21 -5.40 13.81
CA ARG A 295 9.53 -6.00 12.49
C ARG A 295 10.59 -7.09 12.56
N ASN A 296 11.57 -6.96 13.43
CA ASN A 296 12.60 -7.98 13.62
C ASN A 296 12.04 -9.25 14.26
N GLU A 297 11.25 -9.11 15.32
CA GLU A 297 10.53 -10.23 15.93
C GLU A 297 9.57 -10.92 14.96
N LEU A 298 8.94 -10.14 14.05
CA LEU A 298 8.09 -10.70 13.01
C LEU A 298 8.86 -11.60 12.03
N LEU A 299 10.08 -11.22 11.65
CA LEU A 299 10.97 -12.08 10.85
C LEU A 299 11.27 -13.40 11.55
N GLU A 300 11.55 -13.35 12.85
CA GLU A 300 11.77 -14.56 13.66
C GLU A 300 10.52 -15.44 13.71
N GLN A 301 9.35 -14.86 13.94
CA GLN A 301 8.08 -15.60 13.93
C GLN A 301 7.82 -16.27 12.58
N TYR A 302 8.06 -15.59 11.46
CA TYR A 302 7.92 -16.19 10.13
C TYR A 302 8.97 -17.27 9.87
N ASN A 303 10.21 -17.09 10.32
CA ASN A 303 11.25 -18.11 10.19
C ASN A 303 10.96 -19.37 11.04
N ASN A 304 10.29 -19.22 12.17
CA ASN A 304 9.93 -20.33 13.07
C ASN A 304 8.56 -20.97 12.72
N SER A 305 7.95 -20.57 11.60
CA SER A 305 6.66 -21.12 11.14
C SER A 305 6.90 -22.15 10.02
N ASP A 306 5.97 -23.08 9.84
CA ASP A 306 5.95 -23.99 8.70
C ASP A 306 5.13 -23.41 7.54
N PHE A 307 4.00 -22.79 7.84
CA PHE A 307 3.10 -22.17 6.87
C PHE A 307 2.88 -20.71 7.21
N LEU A 308 2.78 -19.88 6.17
CA LEU A 308 2.46 -18.46 6.32
C LEU A 308 1.04 -18.19 5.81
N PHE A 309 0.21 -17.55 6.64
CA PHE A 309 -1.22 -17.43 6.38
C PHE A 309 -1.63 -16.02 5.92
N LEU A 310 -2.46 -15.98 4.89
CA LEU A 310 -3.07 -14.78 4.33
C LEU A 310 -4.56 -15.01 4.11
N HIS A 311 -5.41 -14.09 4.58
CA HIS A 311 -6.85 -14.20 4.36
C HIS A 311 -7.50 -12.83 4.16
N LEU A 312 -8.46 -12.75 3.26
CA LEU A 312 -9.40 -11.66 3.10
C LEU A 312 -10.82 -12.21 3.26
N ASN A 313 -11.70 -11.41 3.87
CA ASN A 313 -13.11 -11.76 4.01
C ASN A 313 -13.81 -11.81 2.64
N ASP A 314 -14.89 -12.56 2.56
CA ASP A 314 -15.73 -12.67 1.35
C ASP A 314 -16.61 -11.43 1.16
N TYR A 315 -15.96 -10.35 0.71
CA TYR A 315 -16.61 -9.09 0.33
C TYR A 315 -16.30 -8.75 -1.12
N GLU A 316 -17.31 -8.40 -1.89
CA GLU A 316 -17.17 -7.98 -3.31
C GLU A 316 -16.09 -6.89 -3.49
N ALA A 317 -15.95 -5.98 -2.53
CA ALA A 317 -14.91 -4.94 -2.56
C ALA A 317 -13.49 -5.52 -2.59
N PHE A 318 -13.26 -6.70 -2.01
CA PHE A 318 -11.94 -7.33 -1.96
C PHE A 318 -11.56 -8.12 -3.21
N GLU A 319 -12.49 -8.37 -4.11
CA GLU A 319 -12.18 -9.02 -5.39
C GLU A 319 -11.21 -8.21 -6.28
N LYS A 320 -11.10 -6.90 -6.04
CA LYS A 320 -10.24 -5.98 -6.79
C LYS A 320 -8.90 -5.70 -6.08
N VAL A 321 -8.81 -6.05 -4.80
CA VAL A 321 -7.68 -5.70 -3.93
C VAL A 321 -6.57 -6.73 -4.04
N LEU A 322 -5.31 -6.26 -4.07
CA LEU A 322 -4.13 -7.09 -3.86
C LEU A 322 -3.58 -6.81 -2.45
N PRO A 323 -3.67 -7.77 -1.51
CA PRO A 323 -3.16 -7.57 -0.16
C PRO A 323 -1.64 -7.47 -0.18
N SER A 324 -1.11 -6.37 0.36
CA SER A 324 0.34 -6.12 0.38
C SER A 324 1.13 -7.18 1.16
N LYS A 325 0.48 -7.89 2.08
CA LYS A 325 1.08 -8.96 2.86
C LYS A 325 1.68 -10.08 1.99
N ILE A 326 1.15 -10.31 0.78
CA ILE A 326 1.71 -11.33 -0.12
C ILE A 326 3.17 -11.05 -0.49
N PHE A 327 3.55 -9.76 -0.62
CA PHE A 327 4.92 -9.37 -0.94
C PHE A 327 5.90 -9.67 0.20
N GLU A 328 5.44 -9.67 1.45
CA GLU A 328 6.23 -10.08 2.61
C GLU A 328 6.32 -11.62 2.68
N LEU A 329 5.16 -12.30 2.65
CA LEU A 329 5.10 -13.75 2.85
C LEU A 329 5.80 -14.54 1.74
N ALA A 330 5.72 -14.08 0.50
CA ALA A 330 6.33 -14.75 -0.64
C ALA A 330 7.86 -14.59 -0.72
N THR A 331 8.49 -13.84 0.20
CA THR A 331 9.96 -13.82 0.31
C THR A 331 10.51 -15.03 1.06
N PHE A 332 9.70 -15.69 1.88
CA PHE A 332 10.09 -16.88 2.62
C PHE A 332 9.91 -18.13 1.77
N ASN A 333 10.79 -19.13 1.92
CA ASN A 333 10.74 -20.39 1.15
C ASN A 333 9.55 -21.28 1.50
N LYS A 334 8.81 -20.94 2.54
CA LYS A 334 7.70 -21.71 3.13
C LYS A 334 6.43 -21.65 2.28
N PRO A 335 5.56 -22.67 2.36
CA PRO A 335 4.26 -22.62 1.74
C PRO A 335 3.43 -21.43 2.25
N VAL A 336 2.75 -20.74 1.35
CA VAL A 336 1.77 -19.71 1.70
C VAL A 336 0.37 -20.29 1.61
N VAL A 337 -0.41 -20.17 2.68
CA VAL A 337 -1.81 -20.58 2.73
C VAL A 337 -2.67 -19.33 2.55
N ALA A 338 -3.37 -19.21 1.42
CA ALA A 338 -4.03 -17.97 1.03
C ALA A 338 -5.51 -18.18 0.71
N GLY A 339 -6.39 -17.65 1.59
CA GLY A 339 -7.83 -17.55 1.37
C GLY A 339 -8.20 -16.20 0.77
N VAL A 340 -8.23 -16.11 -0.55
CA VAL A 340 -8.47 -14.85 -1.29
C VAL A 340 -9.24 -15.12 -2.58
N GLY A 341 -10.08 -14.15 -2.98
CA GLY A 341 -10.85 -14.19 -4.22
C GLY A 341 -10.31 -13.25 -5.31
N GLY A 342 -11.02 -13.17 -6.40
CA GLY A 342 -10.87 -12.17 -7.45
C GLY A 342 -9.45 -12.00 -7.98
N TYR A 343 -8.99 -10.75 -8.05
CA TYR A 343 -7.68 -10.41 -8.58
C TYR A 343 -6.53 -10.97 -7.73
N ALA A 344 -6.68 -10.99 -6.39
CA ALA A 344 -5.62 -11.52 -5.51
C ALA A 344 -5.37 -13.01 -5.76
N ASN A 345 -6.43 -13.79 -5.91
CA ASN A 345 -6.31 -15.22 -6.22
C ASN A 345 -5.54 -15.44 -7.54
N ARG A 346 -5.96 -14.76 -8.61
CA ARG A 346 -5.28 -14.84 -9.90
C ARG A 346 -3.83 -14.39 -9.85
N PHE A 347 -3.55 -13.25 -9.20
CA PHE A 347 -2.19 -12.73 -9.07
C PHE A 347 -1.27 -13.71 -8.36
N ILE A 348 -1.74 -14.29 -7.23
CA ILE A 348 -0.96 -15.24 -6.46
C ILE A 348 -0.72 -16.52 -7.28
N TYR A 349 -1.74 -17.03 -7.94
CA TYR A 349 -1.64 -18.20 -8.80
C TYR A 349 -0.60 -18.03 -9.94
N GLU A 350 -0.57 -16.84 -10.54
CA GLU A 350 0.32 -16.53 -11.68
C GLU A 350 1.77 -16.19 -11.25
N ASN A 351 2.00 -15.75 -10.02
CA ASN A 351 3.29 -15.15 -9.64
C ASN A 351 3.96 -15.80 -8.43
N VAL A 352 3.27 -16.61 -7.64
CA VAL A 352 3.80 -17.17 -6.40
C VAL A 352 3.74 -18.68 -6.41
N ASP A 353 4.88 -19.31 -6.44
CA ASP A 353 4.97 -20.77 -6.33
C ASP A 353 4.70 -21.24 -4.90
N ASN A 354 4.37 -22.53 -4.75
CA ASN A 354 4.23 -23.19 -3.45
C ASN A 354 3.17 -22.53 -2.55
N VAL A 355 1.95 -22.38 -3.10
CA VAL A 355 0.81 -21.74 -2.44
C VAL A 355 -0.37 -22.70 -2.37
N ILE A 356 -1.02 -22.74 -1.20
CA ILE A 356 -2.31 -23.42 -0.97
C ILE A 356 -3.40 -22.35 -1.11
N LEU A 357 -3.98 -22.23 -2.30
CA LEU A 357 -5.05 -21.27 -2.61
C LEU A 357 -6.43 -21.88 -2.35
N PHE A 358 -7.30 -21.10 -1.69
CA PHE A 358 -8.72 -21.44 -1.48
C PHE A 358 -9.58 -20.16 -1.52
N GLN A 359 -10.91 -20.33 -1.65
CA GLN A 359 -11.82 -19.18 -1.68
C GLN A 359 -11.96 -18.55 -0.28
N PRO A 360 -12.25 -17.23 -0.18
CA PRO A 360 -12.46 -16.58 1.11
C PRO A 360 -13.48 -17.34 1.98
N CYS A 361 -13.14 -17.53 3.25
CA CYS A 361 -13.98 -18.21 4.26
C CYS A 361 -14.35 -19.69 3.96
N ASP A 362 -13.74 -20.32 2.96
CA ASP A 362 -13.97 -21.73 2.62
C ASP A 362 -13.10 -22.64 3.50
N VAL A 363 -13.62 -22.98 4.69
CA VAL A 363 -12.96 -23.81 5.69
C VAL A 363 -12.69 -25.22 5.15
N ASP A 364 -13.66 -25.83 4.50
CA ASP A 364 -13.58 -27.22 4.05
C ASP A 364 -12.48 -27.39 3.00
N SER A 365 -12.41 -26.46 2.04
CA SER A 365 -11.36 -26.43 1.03
C SER A 365 -9.98 -26.22 1.65
N MET A 366 -9.86 -25.30 2.63
CA MET A 366 -8.59 -25.05 3.34
C MET A 366 -8.12 -26.34 4.05
N VAL A 367 -8.97 -26.94 4.86
CA VAL A 367 -8.64 -28.15 5.66
C VAL A 367 -8.28 -29.33 4.75
N ALA A 368 -9.08 -29.58 3.70
CA ALA A 368 -8.82 -30.66 2.76
C ALA A 368 -7.48 -30.47 2.03
N LYS A 369 -7.19 -29.26 1.55
CA LYS A 369 -5.93 -28.96 0.86
C LYS A 369 -4.73 -29.05 1.79
N MET A 370 -4.84 -28.57 3.03
CA MET A 370 -3.77 -28.65 4.02
C MET A 370 -3.44 -30.11 4.39
N LYS A 371 -4.45 -30.96 4.62
CA LYS A 371 -4.25 -32.38 4.95
C LYS A 371 -3.62 -33.19 3.83
N ASN A 372 -3.88 -32.82 2.57
CA ASN A 372 -3.34 -33.49 1.38
C ASN A 372 -2.04 -32.84 0.87
N TYR A 373 -1.53 -31.81 1.55
CA TYR A 373 -0.36 -31.09 1.09
C TYR A 373 0.93 -31.80 1.51
N GLU A 374 1.77 -32.10 0.52
CA GLU A 374 3.14 -32.56 0.73
C GLU A 374 4.04 -31.35 1.04
N TYR A 375 4.49 -31.25 2.30
CA TYR A 375 5.27 -30.12 2.76
C TYR A 375 6.60 -30.00 2.04
N LYS A 376 6.88 -28.83 1.46
CA LYS A 376 8.14 -28.50 0.81
C LYS A 376 8.47 -27.01 0.93
N ASN A 377 9.75 -26.70 0.96
CA ASN A 377 10.26 -25.33 0.81
C ASN A 377 10.61 -25.06 -0.65
N VAL A 378 10.27 -23.87 -1.16
CA VAL A 378 10.54 -23.45 -2.54
C VAL A 378 11.06 -22.02 -2.54
N GLU A 379 12.22 -21.79 -3.12
CA GLU A 379 12.77 -20.45 -3.32
C GLU A 379 11.99 -19.69 -4.41
N ARG A 380 11.75 -18.40 -4.18
CA ARG A 380 11.00 -17.54 -5.09
C ARG A 380 11.83 -16.34 -5.57
N GLN A 381 13.06 -16.62 -6.04
CA GLN A 381 14.01 -15.58 -6.45
C GLN A 381 13.47 -14.67 -7.57
N GLU A 382 12.73 -15.24 -8.53
CA GLU A 382 12.11 -14.46 -9.61
C GLU A 382 11.04 -13.51 -9.08
N PHE A 383 10.19 -13.97 -8.16
CA PHE A 383 9.20 -13.13 -7.47
C PHE A 383 9.88 -11.99 -6.72
N ILE A 384 10.92 -12.28 -5.93
CA ILE A 384 11.67 -11.28 -5.16
C ILE A 384 12.28 -10.24 -6.11
N ARG A 385 12.94 -10.66 -7.16
CA ARG A 385 13.54 -9.77 -8.17
C ARG A 385 12.49 -8.89 -8.86
N LYS A 386 11.36 -9.48 -9.27
CA LYS A 386 10.28 -8.78 -9.98
C LYS A 386 9.57 -7.76 -9.11
N PHE A 387 9.38 -8.06 -7.83
CA PHE A 387 8.60 -7.24 -6.91
C PHE A 387 9.44 -6.56 -5.82
N SER A 388 10.76 -6.52 -5.93
CA SER A 388 11.62 -5.69 -5.06
C SER A 388 11.12 -4.25 -5.12
N ARG A 389 11.00 -3.61 -3.96
CA ARG A 389 10.53 -2.22 -3.87
C ARG A 389 11.45 -1.27 -4.61
N ASP A 390 12.75 -1.51 -4.55
CA ASP A 390 13.73 -0.70 -5.26
C ASP A 390 13.52 -0.73 -6.77
N ASN A 391 13.32 -1.91 -7.37
CA ASN A 391 13.04 -2.04 -8.79
C ASN A 391 11.73 -1.32 -9.17
N ILE A 392 10.68 -1.50 -8.36
CA ILE A 392 9.38 -0.83 -8.59
C ILE A 392 9.53 0.69 -8.50
N ASN A 393 10.27 1.20 -7.50
CA ASN A 393 10.49 2.64 -7.35
C ASN A 393 11.34 3.21 -8.49
N GLN A 394 12.36 2.47 -8.96
CA GLN A 394 13.16 2.86 -10.11
C GLN A 394 12.31 2.99 -11.38
N ASP A 395 11.47 1.98 -11.66
CA ASP A 395 10.60 1.97 -12.82
C ASP A 395 9.53 3.05 -12.74
N MET A 396 8.95 3.27 -11.56
CA MET A 396 7.95 4.29 -11.34
C MET A 396 8.56 5.70 -11.42
N ALA A 397 9.76 5.92 -10.89
CA ALA A 397 10.48 7.18 -11.01
C ALA A 397 10.78 7.51 -12.49
N ARG A 398 11.25 6.53 -13.28
CA ARG A 398 11.43 6.68 -14.74
C ARG A 398 10.12 7.05 -15.44
N SER A 399 9.01 6.38 -15.06
CA SER A 399 7.69 6.70 -15.60
C SER A 399 7.24 8.11 -15.26
N ILE A 400 7.50 8.61 -14.05
CA ILE A 400 7.16 9.97 -13.64
C ILE A 400 8.00 10.99 -14.42
N LEU A 401 9.32 10.79 -14.49
CA LEU A 401 10.26 11.69 -15.18
C LEU A 401 9.99 11.77 -16.69
N SER A 402 9.40 10.76 -17.31
CA SER A 402 9.05 10.78 -18.74
C SER A 402 7.96 11.79 -19.12
N TYR A 403 7.35 12.45 -18.14
CA TYR A 403 6.33 13.52 -18.33
C TYR A 403 6.88 14.94 -18.11
N LEU A 404 8.17 15.08 -17.89
CA LEU A 404 8.91 16.34 -17.85
C LEU A 404 9.52 16.62 -19.22
#